data_f5a90c0b31c7d0732394f3ea9cf00b0c
#
_entry.id   f5a90c0b31c7d0732394f3ea9cf00b0c
#
_cell.length_a   1.000
_cell.length_b   1.000
_cell.length_c   1.000
_cell.angle_alpha   90.00
_cell.angle_beta   90.00
_cell.angle_gamma   90.00
#
_symmetry.space_group_name_H-M   'P 1'
#
loop_
_entity.id
_entity.type
_entity.pdbx_description
1 polymer ?
#
loop_
_entity_poly.entity_id
_entity_poly.type
_entity_poly.pdbx_seq_one_letter_code
_entity_poly.pdbx_strand_id
1 'polypeptide(L)'
;QTIFFIFMITTTKVESFFDSIRDKDIESYNDYWGELKPQSSNAAFRRYLFAFMSVHTSWKNNCKGYNAIKQFGKWTLEKTNQLELWNYNADTLFTAIESTRVGMQNNRTNYIGTFNDAFWDNPDDYLNPASGEGWAEWRDRLAKKILGLGKAKTSFAIEMLFPLEAQVVCMDTHLFQVYGLNQTKHSKLYNEIEADWLERSEKRGVAPY
;
A
#
# COMPACT_ATOMS: atom_id res chain seq x y z
N GLN A 1 -3.56 32.58 -11.19
CA GLN A 1 -3.43 32.25 -12.63
C GLN A 1 -2.52 31.04 -12.87
N THR A 2 -1.38 30.92 -12.17
CA THR A 2 -0.42 29.82 -12.35
C THR A 2 -1.00 28.43 -11.95
N ILE A 3 -1.81 28.38 -10.90
CA ILE A 3 -2.45 27.15 -10.41
C ILE A 3 -3.49 26.66 -11.42
N PHE A 4 -4.28 27.54 -12.01
CA PHE A 4 -5.28 27.20 -13.02
C PHE A 4 -4.67 26.69 -14.33
N PHE A 5 -3.49 27.21 -14.70
CA PHE A 5 -2.77 26.77 -15.91
C PHE A 5 -2.10 25.39 -15.71
N ILE A 6 -1.57 25.12 -14.53
CA ILE A 6 -1.04 23.80 -14.14
C ILE A 6 -2.17 22.76 -14.18
N PHE A 7 -3.35 23.09 -13.66
CA PHE A 7 -4.53 22.20 -13.68
C PHE A 7 -4.96 21.83 -15.11
N MET A 8 -4.96 22.79 -16.07
CA MET A 8 -5.35 22.51 -17.47
C MET A 8 -4.37 21.63 -18.25
N ILE A 9 -3.06 21.79 -18.02
CA ILE A 9 -2.04 20.93 -18.71
C ILE A 9 -2.01 19.53 -18.10
N THR A 10 -2.34 19.41 -16.83
CA THR A 10 -2.35 18.19 -16.05
C THR A 10 -3.51 17.27 -16.43
N THR A 11 -4.69 17.84 -16.68
CA THR A 11 -5.89 17.08 -17.09
C THR A 11 -5.65 16.26 -18.35
N THR A 12 -5.00 16.83 -19.37
CA THR A 12 -4.82 16.16 -20.67
C THR A 12 -3.98 14.87 -20.59
N LYS A 13 -2.94 14.83 -19.72
CA LYS A 13 -2.13 13.61 -19.55
C LYS A 13 -2.86 12.52 -18.78
N VAL A 14 -3.57 12.92 -17.74
CA VAL A 14 -4.38 12.01 -16.94
C VAL A 14 -5.54 11.44 -17.77
N GLU A 15 -6.22 12.28 -18.54
CA GLU A 15 -7.26 11.86 -19.49
C GLU A 15 -6.72 10.86 -20.50
N SER A 16 -5.61 11.19 -21.17
CA SER A 16 -4.96 10.29 -22.13
C SER A 16 -4.57 8.95 -21.49
N PHE A 17 -4.18 8.94 -20.21
CA PHE A 17 -3.90 7.70 -19.49
C PHE A 17 -5.16 6.85 -19.35
N PHE A 18 -6.25 7.39 -18.83
CA PHE A 18 -7.50 6.66 -18.67
C PHE A 18 -8.12 6.21 -20.01
N ASP A 19 -8.03 7.04 -21.04
CA ASP A 19 -8.49 6.71 -22.40
C ASP A 19 -7.67 5.57 -23.03
N SER A 20 -6.42 5.39 -22.63
CA SER A 20 -5.55 4.32 -23.12
C SER A 20 -5.86 2.94 -22.53
N ILE A 21 -6.62 2.87 -21.44
CA ILE A 21 -6.96 1.60 -20.76
C ILE A 21 -7.98 0.84 -21.61
N ARG A 22 -7.64 -0.37 -22.03
CA ARG A 22 -8.50 -1.22 -22.86
C ARG A 22 -9.36 -2.14 -21.97
N ASP A 23 -10.57 -2.42 -22.40
CA ASP A 23 -11.51 -3.25 -21.62
C ASP A 23 -10.96 -4.65 -21.32
N LYS A 24 -10.24 -5.27 -22.27
CA LYS A 24 -9.57 -6.55 -22.06
C LYS A 24 -8.47 -6.52 -20.97
N ASP A 25 -7.81 -5.36 -20.78
CA ASP A 25 -6.80 -5.20 -19.76
C ASP A 25 -7.48 -5.07 -18.38
N ILE A 26 -8.65 -4.43 -18.32
CA ILE A 26 -9.48 -4.31 -17.11
C ILE A 26 -9.91 -5.70 -16.62
N GLU A 27 -10.48 -6.53 -17.51
CA GLU A 27 -10.94 -7.88 -17.16
C GLU A 27 -9.76 -8.72 -16.61
N SER A 28 -8.66 -8.78 -17.37
CA SER A 28 -7.47 -9.52 -16.95
C SER A 28 -6.90 -9.03 -15.62
N TYR A 29 -6.98 -7.74 -15.36
CA TYR A 29 -6.49 -7.10 -14.14
C TYR A 29 -7.39 -7.41 -12.95
N ASN A 30 -8.70 -7.33 -13.12
CA ASN A 30 -9.69 -7.64 -12.11
C ASN A 30 -9.60 -9.11 -11.67
N ASP A 31 -9.46 -10.03 -12.62
CA ASP A 31 -9.27 -11.45 -12.34
C ASP A 31 -7.99 -11.69 -11.52
N TYR A 32 -6.87 -11.15 -11.99
CA TYR A 32 -5.58 -11.29 -11.31
C TYR A 32 -5.60 -10.74 -9.88
N TRP A 33 -6.12 -9.54 -9.69
CA TRP A 33 -6.16 -8.91 -8.37
C TRP A 33 -7.23 -9.48 -7.45
N GLY A 34 -8.36 -9.92 -8.02
CA GLY A 34 -9.40 -10.63 -7.29
C GLY A 34 -8.88 -11.92 -6.65
N GLU A 35 -8.07 -12.69 -7.40
CA GLU A 35 -7.41 -13.90 -6.89
C GLU A 35 -6.37 -13.60 -5.79
N LEU A 36 -5.77 -12.42 -5.84
CA LEU A 36 -4.73 -12.02 -4.87
C LEU A 36 -5.29 -11.41 -3.59
N LYS A 37 -6.60 -11.18 -3.49
CA LYS A 37 -7.25 -10.65 -2.28
C LYS A 37 -6.93 -11.55 -1.07
N PRO A 38 -6.40 -11.00 0.04
CA PRO A 38 -6.06 -11.78 1.22
C PRO A 38 -7.27 -12.50 1.82
N GLN A 39 -7.15 -13.79 2.07
CA GLN A 39 -8.22 -14.62 2.66
C GLN A 39 -7.99 -14.91 4.16
N SER A 40 -6.97 -14.34 4.77
CA SER A 40 -6.64 -14.53 6.18
C SER A 40 -5.84 -13.34 6.73
N SER A 41 -5.85 -13.19 8.06
CA SER A 41 -5.03 -12.19 8.76
C SER A 41 -3.53 -12.34 8.44
N ASN A 42 -3.05 -13.57 8.27
CA ASN A 42 -1.67 -13.82 7.83
C ASN A 42 -1.40 -13.29 6.43
N ALA A 43 -2.30 -13.53 5.49
CA ALA A 43 -2.14 -13.03 4.13
C ALA A 43 -2.20 -11.48 4.13
N ALA A 44 -3.10 -10.89 4.91
CA ALA A 44 -3.19 -9.44 5.08
C ALA A 44 -1.93 -8.86 5.73
N PHE A 45 -1.42 -9.46 6.82
CA PHE A 45 -0.18 -9.04 7.45
C PHE A 45 0.99 -8.99 6.45
N ARG A 46 1.08 -9.98 5.56
CA ARG A 46 2.10 -10.01 4.50
C ARG A 46 1.97 -8.85 3.51
N ARG A 47 0.77 -8.32 3.26
CA ARG A 47 0.59 -7.11 2.43
C ARG A 47 1.21 -5.89 3.10
N TYR A 48 1.02 -5.75 4.40
CA TYR A 48 1.70 -4.69 5.17
C TYR A 48 3.22 -4.84 5.14
N LEU A 49 3.76 -6.06 5.30
CA LEU A 49 5.20 -6.30 5.18
C LEU A 49 5.73 -5.87 3.81
N PHE A 50 4.98 -6.14 2.74
CA PHE A 50 5.33 -5.70 1.39
C PHE A 50 5.32 -4.17 1.28
N ALA A 51 4.34 -3.51 1.89
CA ALA A 51 4.29 -2.05 1.95
C ALA A 51 5.48 -1.45 2.71
N PHE A 52 5.89 -2.01 3.85
CA PHE A 52 7.10 -1.59 4.56
C PHE A 52 8.35 -1.69 3.70
N MET A 53 8.49 -2.76 2.93
CA MET A 53 9.65 -2.95 2.06
C MET A 53 9.63 -2.01 0.85
N SER A 54 8.47 -1.46 0.47
CA SER A 54 8.32 -0.53 -0.64
C SER A 54 8.74 0.92 -0.33
N VAL A 55 8.95 1.27 0.93
CA VAL A 55 9.34 2.63 1.35
C VAL A 55 10.71 2.98 0.78
N HIS A 56 10.81 4.07 0.01
CA HIS A 56 12.05 4.54 -0.62
C HIS A 56 12.82 3.46 -1.41
N THR A 57 12.11 2.58 -2.09
CA THR A 57 12.70 1.42 -2.76
C THR A 57 12.08 1.24 -4.14
N SER A 58 12.88 0.82 -5.13
CA SER A 58 12.38 0.39 -6.44
C SER A 58 11.60 -0.92 -6.32
N TRP A 59 10.69 -1.18 -7.27
CA TRP A 59 9.90 -2.42 -7.29
C TRP A 59 10.78 -3.68 -7.17
N LYS A 60 11.85 -3.77 -7.94
CA LYS A 60 12.80 -4.91 -7.90
C LYS A 60 13.38 -5.13 -6.50
N ASN A 61 13.80 -4.06 -5.85
CA ASN A 61 14.37 -4.12 -4.52
C ASN A 61 13.30 -4.39 -3.45
N ASN A 62 12.07 -3.88 -3.63
CA ASN A 62 10.95 -4.22 -2.77
C ASN A 62 10.69 -5.73 -2.79
N CYS A 63 10.56 -6.34 -3.97
CA CYS A 63 10.38 -7.78 -4.11
C CYS A 63 11.54 -8.57 -3.48
N LYS A 64 12.78 -8.14 -3.68
CA LYS A 64 13.97 -8.76 -3.09
C LYS A 64 13.92 -8.71 -1.55
N GLY A 65 13.64 -7.54 -0.99
CA GLY A 65 13.55 -7.35 0.45
C GLY A 65 12.41 -8.15 1.07
N TYR A 66 11.23 -8.11 0.47
CA TYR A 66 10.08 -8.90 0.91
C TYR A 66 10.36 -10.41 0.89
N ASN A 67 10.99 -10.91 -0.19
CA ASN A 67 11.34 -12.32 -0.29
C ASN A 67 12.32 -12.76 0.80
N ALA A 68 13.23 -11.90 1.24
CA ALA A 68 14.12 -12.19 2.33
C ALA A 68 13.38 -12.29 3.67
N ILE A 69 12.47 -11.37 3.98
CA ILE A 69 11.77 -11.35 5.27
C ILE A 69 10.66 -12.39 5.37
N LYS A 70 9.97 -12.74 4.28
CA LYS A 70 8.90 -13.74 4.32
C LYS A 70 9.38 -15.14 4.71
N GLN A 71 10.67 -15.44 4.53
CA GLN A 71 11.27 -16.73 4.90
C GLN A 71 11.43 -16.90 6.40
N PHE A 72 11.44 -15.82 7.17
CA PHE A 72 11.59 -15.84 8.62
C PHE A 72 10.27 -15.96 9.37
N GLY A 73 9.16 -15.79 8.68
CA GLY A 73 7.84 -16.08 9.21
C GLY A 73 7.49 -17.55 9.02
N LYS A 74 7.87 -18.42 9.96
CA LYS A 74 7.27 -19.76 10.03
C LYS A 74 5.87 -19.59 10.61
N TRP A 75 4.90 -19.68 9.73
CA TRP A 75 3.49 -19.74 10.10
C TRP A 75 3.19 -21.16 10.58
N THR A 76 3.28 -21.37 11.87
CA THR A 76 2.83 -22.62 12.47
C THR A 76 1.35 -22.43 12.85
N LEU A 77 0.51 -23.33 12.37
CA LEU A 77 -0.83 -23.54 12.93
C LEU A 77 -0.64 -24.33 14.22
N GLU A 78 -0.77 -23.69 15.36
CA GLU A 78 -0.83 -24.41 16.62
C GLU A 78 -2.18 -25.10 16.81
N LYS A 79 -2.19 -26.07 17.72
CA LYS A 79 -3.27 -27.02 18.02
C LYS A 79 -4.61 -26.39 18.45
N THR A 80 -4.71 -25.06 18.49
CA THR A 80 -5.89 -24.31 18.95
C THR A 80 -6.67 -23.60 17.85
N ASN A 81 -6.34 -23.78 16.57
CA ASN A 81 -6.87 -22.99 15.45
C ASN A 81 -6.62 -21.46 15.58
N GLN A 82 -5.81 -21.02 16.50
CA GLN A 82 -5.32 -19.64 16.55
C GLN A 82 -4.12 -19.54 15.61
N LEU A 83 -4.16 -18.52 14.76
CA LEU A 83 -3.02 -18.16 13.93
C LEU A 83 -1.87 -17.76 14.86
N GLU A 84 -0.77 -18.52 14.81
CA GLU A 84 0.39 -18.15 15.59
C GLU A 84 0.93 -16.79 15.16
N LEU A 85 1.33 -16.02 16.15
CA LEU A 85 2.07 -14.79 15.97
C LEU A 85 3.29 -15.08 15.10
N TRP A 86 3.58 -14.18 14.17
CA TRP A 86 4.83 -14.23 13.41
C TRP A 86 6.00 -14.07 14.40
N ASN A 87 6.57 -15.21 14.76
CA ASN A 87 7.67 -15.25 15.71
C ASN A 87 8.95 -14.84 15.00
N TYR A 88 9.33 -13.58 15.14
CA TYR A 88 10.60 -13.08 14.61
C TYR A 88 11.55 -12.73 15.75
N ASN A 89 12.84 -12.90 15.47
CA ASN A 89 13.90 -12.31 16.26
C ASN A 89 14.40 -11.05 15.55
N ALA A 90 14.52 -9.93 16.28
CA ALA A 90 14.91 -8.65 15.69
C ALA A 90 16.28 -8.72 14.97
N ASP A 91 17.24 -9.47 15.51
CA ASP A 91 18.56 -9.64 14.90
C ASP A 91 18.48 -10.43 13.59
N THR A 92 17.62 -11.45 13.54
CA THR A 92 17.40 -12.26 12.34
C THR A 92 16.71 -11.43 11.26
N LEU A 93 15.71 -10.64 11.63
CA LEU A 93 15.00 -9.73 10.73
C LEU A 93 15.96 -8.66 10.18
N PHE A 94 16.77 -8.05 11.06
CA PHE A 94 17.78 -7.08 10.68
C PHE A 94 18.75 -7.67 9.66
N THR A 95 19.33 -8.83 9.96
CA THR A 95 20.29 -9.53 9.09
C THR A 95 19.67 -9.85 7.73
N ALA A 96 18.39 -10.29 7.71
CA ALA A 96 17.68 -10.58 6.49
C ALA A 96 17.53 -9.31 5.61
N ILE A 97 17.11 -8.19 6.20
CA ILE A 97 16.95 -6.93 5.49
C ILE A 97 18.31 -6.41 5.00
N GLU A 98 19.32 -6.43 5.84
CA GLU A 98 20.69 -5.98 5.54
C GLU A 98 21.28 -6.75 4.36
N SER A 99 21.12 -8.08 4.32
CA SER A 99 21.64 -8.95 3.26
C SER A 99 21.10 -8.56 1.87
N THR A 100 19.94 -7.93 1.80
CA THR A 100 19.33 -7.49 0.54
C THR A 100 19.87 -6.17 0.02
N ARG A 101 20.52 -5.38 0.86
CA ARG A 101 21.00 -4.02 0.56
C ARG A 101 19.89 -3.05 0.09
N VAL A 102 18.67 -3.25 0.54
CA VAL A 102 17.55 -2.34 0.23
C VAL A 102 17.58 -1.04 1.04
N GLY A 103 18.48 -0.96 2.03
CA GLY A 103 18.67 0.19 2.90
C GLY A 103 17.65 0.29 4.04
N MET A 104 17.87 1.27 4.91
CA MET A 104 17.01 1.56 6.08
C MET A 104 16.80 0.36 7.04
N GLN A 105 17.75 -0.57 7.10
CA GLN A 105 17.59 -1.83 7.85
C GLN A 105 17.20 -1.62 9.31
N ASN A 106 17.84 -0.68 10.02
CA ASN A 106 17.48 -0.36 11.41
C ASN A 106 16.01 0.09 11.53
N ASN A 107 15.62 1.07 10.71
CA ASN A 107 14.27 1.61 10.76
C ASN A 107 13.22 0.55 10.36
N ARG A 108 13.49 -0.21 9.29
CA ARG A 108 12.56 -1.26 8.82
C ARG A 108 12.41 -2.35 9.88
N THR A 109 13.50 -2.81 10.50
CA THR A 109 13.43 -3.81 11.57
C THR A 109 12.59 -3.32 12.74
N ASN A 110 12.83 -2.09 13.19
CA ASN A 110 12.06 -1.49 14.28
C ASN A 110 10.57 -1.32 13.93
N TYR A 111 10.28 -0.77 12.75
CA TYR A 111 8.89 -0.51 12.32
C TYR A 111 8.11 -1.81 12.11
N ILE A 112 8.72 -2.81 11.47
CA ILE A 112 8.07 -4.11 11.25
C ILE A 112 7.84 -4.82 12.59
N GLY A 113 8.81 -4.75 13.53
CA GLY A 113 8.65 -5.33 14.86
C GLY A 113 7.51 -4.68 15.64
N THR A 114 7.52 -3.36 15.72
CA THR A 114 6.44 -2.61 16.39
C THR A 114 5.08 -2.89 15.75
N PHE A 115 5.02 -2.99 14.43
CA PHE A 115 3.79 -3.31 13.71
C PHE A 115 3.34 -4.76 13.96
N ASN A 116 4.27 -5.72 13.99
CA ASN A 116 3.96 -7.11 14.31
C ASN A 116 3.19 -7.21 15.63
N ASP A 117 3.73 -6.62 16.68
CA ASP A 117 3.12 -6.68 18.01
C ASP A 117 1.74 -6.01 18.01
N ALA A 118 1.64 -4.82 17.43
CA ALA A 118 0.39 -4.08 17.37
C ALA A 118 -0.69 -4.74 16.50
N PHE A 119 -0.29 -5.36 15.38
CA PHE A 119 -1.22 -6.05 14.48
C PHE A 119 -1.81 -7.29 15.13
N TRP A 120 -0.99 -8.11 15.79
CA TRP A 120 -1.45 -9.36 16.40
C TRP A 120 -2.15 -9.17 17.74
N ASP A 121 -1.94 -8.04 18.41
CA ASP A 121 -2.74 -7.64 19.57
C ASP A 121 -4.19 -7.34 19.19
N ASN A 122 -4.42 -6.67 18.07
CA ASN A 122 -5.77 -6.38 17.54
C ASN A 122 -5.79 -6.34 16.00
N PRO A 123 -5.87 -7.51 15.33
CA PRO A 123 -5.86 -7.58 13.87
C PRO A 123 -7.01 -6.80 13.20
N ASP A 124 -8.19 -6.77 13.81
CA ASP A 124 -9.39 -6.16 13.24
C ASP A 124 -9.21 -4.67 12.95
N ASP A 125 -8.44 -3.96 13.76
CA ASP A 125 -8.11 -2.55 13.55
C ASP A 125 -7.40 -2.27 12.20
N TYR A 126 -6.72 -3.30 11.67
CA TYR A 126 -5.90 -3.22 10.47
C TYR A 126 -6.53 -3.91 9.26
N LEU A 127 -7.57 -4.70 9.49
CA LEU A 127 -8.20 -5.51 8.44
C LEU A 127 -9.46 -4.87 7.87
N ASN A 128 -10.10 -3.98 8.62
CA ASN A 128 -11.34 -3.35 8.21
C ASN A 128 -11.44 -1.91 8.74
N PRO A 129 -12.14 -1.02 8.02
CA PRO A 129 -12.56 0.25 8.60
C PRO A 129 -13.52 0.01 9.79
N ALA A 130 -13.48 0.90 10.77
CA ALA A 130 -14.43 0.89 11.86
C ALA A 130 -15.87 1.17 11.35
N SER A 131 -16.88 0.83 12.15
CA SER A 131 -18.27 1.10 11.76
C SER A 131 -18.50 2.59 11.48
N GLY A 132 -18.92 2.91 10.27
CA GLY A 132 -19.15 4.29 9.82
C GLY A 132 -17.87 5.04 9.37
N GLU A 133 -16.70 4.41 9.45
CA GLU A 133 -15.44 5.01 9.00
C GLU A 133 -15.30 4.85 7.46
N GLY A 134 -15.04 5.96 6.76
CA GLY A 134 -14.75 5.95 5.32
C GLY A 134 -13.32 5.48 5.03
N TRP A 135 -13.06 5.10 3.77
CA TRP A 135 -11.74 4.61 3.32
C TRP A 135 -10.59 5.59 3.61
N ALA A 136 -10.79 6.87 3.33
CA ALA A 136 -9.77 7.89 3.56
C ALA A 136 -9.53 8.13 5.07
N GLU A 137 -10.57 8.07 5.88
CA GLU A 137 -10.48 8.20 7.34
C GLU A 137 -9.73 7.01 7.94
N TRP A 138 -10.07 5.80 7.52
CA TRP A 138 -9.37 4.58 7.93
C TRP A 138 -7.88 4.63 7.55
N ARG A 139 -7.58 4.96 6.29
CA ARG A 139 -6.20 5.15 5.85
C ARG A 139 -5.45 6.18 6.72
N ASP A 140 -6.06 7.33 6.98
CA ASP A 140 -5.42 8.40 7.76
C ASP A 140 -5.22 8.02 9.23
N ARG A 141 -6.14 7.23 9.79
CA ARG A 141 -6.00 6.61 11.12
C ARG A 141 -4.83 5.62 11.13
N LEU A 142 -4.77 4.72 10.18
CA LEU A 142 -3.67 3.75 10.06
C LEU A 142 -2.32 4.44 9.82
N ALA A 143 -2.26 5.45 8.98
CA ALA A 143 -1.02 6.20 8.71
C ALA A 143 -0.47 6.91 9.96
N LYS A 144 -1.32 7.27 10.92
CA LYS A 144 -0.91 7.80 12.22
C LYS A 144 -0.50 6.70 13.19
N LYS A 145 -1.13 5.52 13.10
CA LYS A 145 -0.92 4.40 14.02
C LYS A 145 0.30 3.55 13.63
N ILE A 146 0.54 3.36 12.33
CA ILE A 146 1.60 2.49 11.81
C ILE A 146 2.89 3.29 11.64
N LEU A 147 3.82 3.13 12.58
CA LEU A 147 5.13 3.77 12.48
C LEU A 147 5.86 3.30 11.22
N GLY A 148 6.35 4.23 10.42
CA GLY A 148 7.11 3.95 9.18
C GLY A 148 6.28 3.83 7.91
N LEU A 149 4.95 3.80 7.98
CA LEU A 149 4.07 3.91 6.82
C LEU A 149 3.37 5.26 6.82
N GLY A 150 3.81 6.14 5.93
CA GLY A 150 3.09 7.39 5.65
C GLY A 150 1.85 7.14 4.77
N LYS A 151 1.07 8.20 4.54
CA LYS A 151 -0.21 8.18 3.83
C LYS A 151 -0.21 7.34 2.54
N ALA A 152 0.72 7.59 1.62
CA ALA A 152 0.80 6.86 0.36
C ALA A 152 1.07 5.35 0.56
N LYS A 153 1.95 4.97 1.48
CA LYS A 153 2.26 3.56 1.71
C LYS A 153 1.20 2.83 2.52
N THR A 154 0.44 3.55 3.32
CA THR A 154 -0.77 3.01 3.96
C THR A 154 -1.88 2.80 2.91
N SER A 155 -2.09 3.74 1.97
CA SER A 155 -2.97 3.51 0.82
C SER A 155 -2.54 2.26 0.05
N PHE A 156 -1.26 2.12 -0.26
CA PHE A 156 -0.72 0.94 -0.96
C PHE A 156 -1.02 -0.37 -0.22
N ALA A 157 -0.90 -0.40 1.10
CA ALA A 157 -1.28 -1.57 1.89
C ALA A 157 -2.78 -1.88 1.76
N ILE A 158 -3.63 -0.85 1.88
CA ILE A 158 -5.09 -0.99 1.76
C ILE A 158 -5.49 -1.47 0.36
N GLU A 159 -4.91 -0.93 -0.70
CA GLU A 159 -5.13 -1.39 -2.08
C GLU A 159 -4.82 -2.88 -2.24
N MET A 160 -3.74 -3.35 -1.63
CA MET A 160 -3.39 -4.78 -1.65
C MET A 160 -4.30 -5.65 -0.78
N LEU A 161 -4.99 -5.07 0.21
CA LEU A 161 -5.99 -5.77 1.02
C LEU A 161 -7.33 -5.86 0.31
N PHE A 162 -7.71 -4.79 -0.40
CA PHE A 162 -8.99 -4.60 -1.06
C PHE A 162 -8.80 -4.12 -2.51
N PRO A 163 -8.19 -4.94 -3.36
CA PRO A 163 -7.69 -4.47 -4.66
C PRO A 163 -8.78 -3.98 -5.62
N LEU A 164 -10.02 -4.40 -5.43
CA LEU A 164 -11.15 -3.98 -6.27
C LEU A 164 -12.10 -3.01 -5.56
N GLU A 165 -12.04 -2.92 -4.24
CA GLU A 165 -13.00 -2.18 -3.43
C GLU A 165 -12.45 -0.89 -2.81
N ALA A 166 -11.13 -0.82 -2.61
CA ALA A 166 -10.52 0.32 -1.91
C ALA A 166 -10.75 1.65 -2.62
N GLN A 167 -11.22 2.64 -1.87
CA GLN A 167 -11.42 4.01 -2.34
C GLN A 167 -10.34 4.94 -1.77
N VAL A 168 -9.10 4.49 -1.85
CA VAL A 168 -7.87 5.26 -1.56
C VAL A 168 -6.83 4.89 -2.60
N VAL A 169 -5.86 5.77 -2.84
CA VAL A 169 -4.83 5.55 -3.87
C VAL A 169 -3.44 5.86 -3.32
N CYS A 170 -2.48 5.01 -3.64
CA CYS A 170 -1.07 5.25 -3.37
C CYS A 170 -0.52 6.37 -4.27
N MET A 171 -0.87 7.62 -3.96
CA MET A 171 -0.34 8.78 -4.68
C MET A 171 1.16 8.91 -4.43
N ASP A 172 1.94 8.08 -5.10
CA ASP A 172 3.39 8.09 -5.03
C ASP A 172 4.01 9.06 -6.06
N THR A 173 5.33 9.05 -6.16
CA THR A 173 6.07 9.93 -7.09
C THR A 173 5.64 9.72 -8.54
N HIS A 174 5.29 8.49 -8.94
CA HIS A 174 4.90 8.20 -10.32
C HIS A 174 3.52 8.77 -10.63
N LEU A 175 2.54 8.60 -9.74
CA LEU A 175 1.21 9.18 -9.91
C LEU A 175 1.26 10.71 -9.87
N PHE A 176 2.06 11.31 -8.97
CA PHE A 176 2.29 12.77 -9.03
C PHE A 176 2.86 13.22 -10.37
N GLN A 177 3.76 12.43 -10.98
CA GLN A 177 4.33 12.75 -12.30
C GLN A 177 3.30 12.63 -13.43
N VAL A 178 2.33 11.72 -13.35
CA VAL A 178 1.21 11.67 -14.31
C VAL A 178 0.42 12.98 -14.29
N TYR A 179 0.25 13.57 -13.11
CA TYR A 179 -0.32 14.91 -12.94
C TYR A 179 0.64 16.07 -13.30
N GLY A 180 1.85 15.79 -13.78
CA GLY A 180 2.87 16.82 -14.03
C GLY A 180 3.40 17.48 -12.77
N LEU A 181 3.19 16.88 -11.61
CA LEU A 181 3.52 17.40 -10.29
C LEU A 181 4.75 16.70 -9.70
N ASN A 182 5.41 17.38 -8.77
CA ASN A 182 6.47 16.82 -7.96
C ASN A 182 5.92 16.54 -6.56
N GLN A 183 5.97 15.29 -6.12
CA GLN A 183 5.40 14.86 -4.85
C GLN A 183 5.87 15.66 -3.65
N THR A 184 7.17 15.98 -3.57
CA THR A 184 7.73 16.72 -2.43
C THR A 184 7.25 18.18 -2.40
N LYS A 185 7.22 18.84 -3.57
CA LYS A 185 6.82 20.25 -3.68
C LYS A 185 5.31 20.43 -3.57
N HIS A 186 4.54 19.45 -4.00
CA HIS A 186 3.08 19.53 -4.13
C HIS A 186 2.35 18.56 -3.21
N SER A 187 3.01 18.10 -2.14
CA SER A 187 2.43 17.11 -1.19
C SER A 187 1.09 17.52 -0.60
N LYS A 188 0.82 18.83 -0.51
CA LYS A 188 -0.46 19.37 -0.02
C LYS A 188 -1.65 19.06 -0.96
N LEU A 189 -1.38 18.77 -2.23
CA LEU A 189 -2.40 18.43 -3.23
C LEU A 189 -2.76 16.94 -3.24
N TYR A 190 -2.23 16.16 -2.29
CA TYR A 190 -2.46 14.72 -2.24
C TYR A 190 -3.95 14.35 -2.31
N ASN A 191 -4.76 14.98 -1.48
CA ASN A 191 -6.19 14.65 -1.38
C ASN A 191 -6.96 15.05 -2.63
N GLU A 192 -6.62 16.21 -3.19
CA GLU A 192 -7.28 16.73 -4.39
C GLU A 192 -7.02 15.84 -5.61
N ILE A 193 -5.75 15.42 -5.81
CA ILE A 193 -5.41 14.56 -6.93
C ILE A 193 -5.88 13.11 -6.70
N GLU A 194 -5.92 12.63 -5.45
CA GLU A 194 -6.51 11.35 -5.12
C GLU A 194 -8.01 11.34 -5.45
N ALA A 195 -8.74 12.38 -5.07
CA ALA A 195 -10.17 12.50 -5.38
C ALA A 195 -10.44 12.55 -6.89
N ASP A 196 -9.65 13.31 -7.66
CA ASP A 196 -9.76 13.35 -9.13
C ASP A 196 -9.46 11.98 -9.74
N TRP A 197 -8.44 11.26 -9.24
CA TRP A 197 -8.11 9.91 -9.71
C TRP A 197 -9.26 8.92 -9.45
N LEU A 198 -9.83 8.94 -8.26
CA LEU A 198 -10.97 8.09 -7.88
C LEU A 198 -12.19 8.37 -8.78
N GLU A 199 -12.52 9.64 -9.01
CA GLU A 199 -13.63 10.03 -9.89
C GLU A 199 -13.42 9.54 -11.33
N ARG A 200 -12.19 9.64 -11.86
CA ARG A 200 -11.85 9.15 -13.20
C ARG A 200 -11.91 7.63 -13.29
N SER A 201 -11.42 6.94 -12.27
CA SER A 201 -11.49 5.48 -12.17
C SER A 201 -12.93 5.00 -12.18
N GLU A 202 -13.80 5.64 -11.41
CA GLU A 202 -15.23 5.35 -11.37
C GLU A 202 -15.91 5.59 -12.75
N LYS A 203 -15.65 6.75 -13.37
CA LYS A 203 -16.16 7.08 -14.72
C LYS A 203 -15.70 6.09 -15.78
N ARG A 204 -14.47 5.58 -15.66
CA ARG A 204 -13.93 4.58 -16.61
C ARG A 204 -14.39 3.16 -16.27
N GLY A 205 -14.96 2.92 -15.09
CA GLY A 205 -15.38 1.60 -14.62
C GLY A 205 -14.21 0.69 -14.25
N VAL A 206 -13.13 1.26 -13.71
CA VAL A 206 -11.93 0.54 -13.27
C VAL A 206 -11.70 0.69 -11.76
N ALA A 207 -11.04 -0.31 -11.15
CA ALA A 207 -10.56 -0.13 -9.79
C ALA A 207 -9.49 0.98 -9.74
N PRO A 208 -9.42 1.76 -8.66
CA PRO A 208 -8.47 2.88 -8.56
C PRO A 208 -6.99 2.46 -8.55
N TYR A 209 -6.72 1.21 -8.19
CA TYR A 209 -5.39 0.63 -8.06
C TYR A 209 -4.87 0.00 -9.34
#